data_3a6623354ff40d55039275102ce44e29
#
_entry.id   3a6623354ff40d55039275102ce44e29
#
_cell.length_a   1.000
_cell.length_b   1.000
_cell.length_c   1.000
_cell.angle_alpha   90.00
_cell.angle_beta   90.00
_cell.angle_gamma   90.00
#
_symmetry.space_group_name_H-M   'P 1'
#
loop_
_entity.id
_entity.type
_entity.pdbx_description
1 polymer ?
#
loop_
_entity_poly.entity_id
_entity_poly.type
_entity_poly.pdbx_seq_one_letter_code
_entity_poly.pdbx_strand_id
1 'polypeptide(L)'
;MTLFLGIWQLERLEWKKHLIQEYNNLEKEKPLSLSMGKMKYRNMDEFTKIIAKGTIDRSKKIFFPAKTYNGKNGYFIASLLIDNHNNHYLIDEGWFEYNQYDYFKKNSDIISAEILGYLRYPTEKKMFTPKNSPETNEWYYYDLKEIEKYFGAQINQKFFIKNMSNYGEDFLFPSRAKHNFSNNHLQYAITWFLMSFSILIIFVIFLVR
;
A
#
# COMPACT_ATOMS: atom_id res chain seq x y z
N MET A 1 -35.18 -6.56 0.50
CA MET A 1 -33.83 -6.43 1.10
C MET A 1 -32.75 -7.06 0.22
N THR A 2 -32.84 -8.35 -0.16
CA THR A 2 -31.85 -9.05 -1.01
C THR A 2 -31.63 -8.41 -2.38
N LEU A 3 -32.70 -7.91 -3.03
CA LEU A 3 -32.62 -7.17 -4.30
C LEU A 3 -31.73 -5.92 -4.19
N PHE A 4 -31.88 -5.15 -3.12
CA PHE A 4 -31.04 -3.96 -2.85
C PHE A 4 -29.57 -4.32 -2.67
N LEU A 5 -29.27 -5.45 -2.02
CA LEU A 5 -27.89 -5.93 -1.88
C LEU A 5 -27.28 -6.32 -3.24
N GLY A 6 -28.09 -6.88 -4.15
CA GLY A 6 -27.66 -7.16 -5.52
C GLY A 6 -27.31 -5.88 -6.28
N ILE A 7 -28.16 -4.86 -6.22
CA ILE A 7 -27.93 -3.55 -6.86
C ILE A 7 -26.67 -2.90 -6.27
N TRP A 8 -26.55 -2.84 -4.95
CA TRP A 8 -25.37 -2.30 -4.27
C TRP A 8 -24.06 -2.99 -4.70
N GLN A 9 -24.11 -4.31 -4.90
CA GLN A 9 -22.93 -5.05 -5.40
C GLN A 9 -22.56 -4.65 -6.83
N LEU A 10 -23.53 -4.32 -7.70
CA LEU A 10 -23.26 -3.82 -9.04
C LEU A 10 -22.62 -2.42 -9.00
N GLU A 11 -23.13 -1.51 -8.17
CA GLU A 11 -22.53 -0.19 -7.97
C GLU A 11 -21.08 -0.31 -7.48
N ARG A 12 -20.86 -1.23 -6.53
CA ARG A 12 -19.52 -1.49 -6.00
C ARG A 12 -18.58 -2.09 -7.05
N LEU A 13 -19.10 -2.94 -7.95
CA LEU A 13 -18.38 -3.48 -9.09
C LEU A 13 -17.88 -2.37 -10.02
N GLU A 14 -18.77 -1.45 -10.42
CA GLU A 14 -18.42 -0.35 -11.33
C GLU A 14 -17.43 0.62 -10.67
N TRP A 15 -17.66 1.01 -9.44
CA TRP A 15 -16.70 1.83 -8.68
C TRP A 15 -15.30 1.21 -8.66
N LYS A 16 -15.23 -0.11 -8.41
CA LYS A 16 -13.95 -0.81 -8.34
C LYS A 16 -13.27 -0.98 -9.70
N LYS A 17 -14.04 -1.18 -10.77
CA LYS A 17 -13.51 -1.18 -12.13
C LYS A 17 -12.88 0.16 -12.49
N HIS A 18 -13.56 1.26 -12.17
CA HIS A 18 -13.03 2.61 -12.39
C HIS A 18 -11.70 2.82 -11.65
N LEU A 19 -11.64 2.45 -10.37
CA LEU A 19 -10.41 2.54 -9.58
C LEU A 19 -9.25 1.72 -10.20
N ILE A 20 -9.54 0.50 -10.68
CA ILE A 20 -8.55 -0.35 -11.34
C ILE A 20 -8.08 0.28 -12.66
N GLN A 21 -8.98 0.88 -13.41
CA GLN A 21 -8.66 1.54 -14.67
C GLN A 21 -7.78 2.79 -14.46
N GLU A 22 -8.10 3.63 -13.47
CA GLU A 22 -7.25 4.76 -13.09
C GLU A 22 -5.85 4.29 -12.69
N TYR A 23 -5.77 3.27 -11.84
CA TYR A 23 -4.50 2.66 -11.45
C TYR A 23 -3.70 2.15 -12.66
N ASN A 24 -4.33 1.42 -13.58
CA ASN A 24 -3.68 0.91 -14.79
C ASN A 24 -3.21 2.02 -15.73
N ASN A 25 -3.91 3.15 -15.76
CA ASN A 25 -3.49 4.32 -16.55
C ASN A 25 -2.25 4.96 -15.93
N LEU A 26 -2.23 5.17 -14.61
CA LEU A 26 -1.06 5.66 -13.89
C LEU A 26 0.15 4.71 -14.05
N GLU A 27 -0.11 3.39 -14.10
CA GLU A 27 0.96 2.40 -14.33
C GLU A 27 1.62 2.53 -15.71
N LYS A 28 0.92 3.01 -16.73
CA LYS A 28 1.45 3.22 -18.09
C LYS A 28 2.21 4.53 -18.25
N GLU A 29 2.02 5.49 -17.35
CA GLU A 29 2.71 6.77 -17.41
C GLU A 29 4.22 6.63 -17.19
N LYS A 30 4.98 7.53 -17.82
CA LYS A 30 6.43 7.58 -17.62
C LYS A 30 6.73 8.04 -16.20
N PRO A 31 7.70 7.42 -15.52
CA PRO A 31 8.07 7.83 -14.18
C PRO A 31 8.53 9.29 -14.14
N LEU A 32 8.11 10.03 -13.13
CA LEU A 32 8.56 11.39 -12.89
C LEU A 32 9.83 11.37 -12.03
N SER A 33 10.81 12.23 -12.34
CA SER A 33 11.97 12.37 -11.46
C SER A 33 11.59 13.09 -10.17
N LEU A 34 11.89 12.49 -9.03
CA LEU A 34 11.63 13.07 -7.72
C LEU A 34 12.48 14.33 -7.47
N SER A 35 13.63 14.46 -8.14
CA SER A 35 14.55 15.60 -8.04
C SER A 35 14.08 16.90 -8.71
N MET A 36 12.92 16.90 -9.37
CA MET A 36 12.35 18.10 -9.98
C MET A 36 11.68 19.01 -8.94
N GLY A 37 12.46 19.76 -8.17
CA GLY A 37 12.12 20.91 -7.33
C GLY A 37 10.74 20.94 -6.64
N LYS A 38 10.68 21.54 -5.46
CA LYS A 38 9.48 21.66 -4.58
C LYS A 38 8.16 22.10 -5.27
N MET A 39 8.24 22.74 -6.44
CA MET A 39 7.05 23.28 -7.13
C MET A 39 6.17 22.21 -7.80
N LYS A 40 6.73 21.08 -8.19
CA LYS A 40 6.00 20.02 -8.93
C LYS A 40 5.27 19.03 -8.02
N TYR A 41 5.65 18.96 -6.73
CA TYR A 41 4.99 18.05 -5.76
C TYR A 41 3.56 18.45 -5.36
N ARG A 42 3.12 19.64 -5.74
CA ARG A 42 1.80 20.17 -5.39
C ARG A 42 0.64 19.38 -6.05
N ASN A 43 0.93 18.71 -7.19
CA ASN A 43 -0.05 18.02 -8.02
C ASN A 43 0.30 16.54 -8.28
N MET A 44 1.12 15.92 -7.43
CA MET A 44 1.39 14.48 -7.55
C MET A 44 0.32 13.71 -6.81
N ASP A 45 -0.40 12.90 -7.57
CA ASP A 45 -1.47 12.03 -7.07
C ASP A 45 -0.92 10.75 -6.45
N GLU A 46 -1.74 10.09 -5.65
CA GLU A 46 -1.44 8.76 -5.14
C GLU A 46 -1.19 7.80 -6.31
N PHE A 47 -0.24 6.88 -6.19
CA PHE A 47 0.23 5.94 -7.23
C PHE A 47 1.03 6.57 -8.39
N THR A 48 1.32 7.85 -8.37
CA THR A 48 2.24 8.45 -9.36
C THR A 48 3.58 7.72 -9.30
N LYS A 49 4.04 7.22 -10.46
CA LYS A 49 5.38 6.60 -10.58
C LYS A 49 6.47 7.65 -10.49
N ILE A 50 7.51 7.32 -9.76
CA ILE A 50 8.68 8.19 -9.61
C ILE A 50 9.98 7.41 -9.76
N ILE A 51 11.01 8.13 -10.21
CA ILE A 51 12.41 7.72 -10.07
C ILE A 51 13.04 8.63 -9.04
N ALA A 52 13.58 8.05 -7.98
CA ALA A 52 14.35 8.74 -6.95
C ALA A 52 15.79 8.25 -6.98
N LYS A 53 16.75 9.20 -6.99
CA LYS A 53 18.18 8.91 -6.81
C LYS A 53 18.60 9.45 -5.47
N GLY A 54 19.28 8.64 -4.68
CA GLY A 54 19.68 9.05 -3.35
C GLY A 54 20.28 7.93 -2.54
N THR A 55 20.27 8.13 -1.25
CA THR A 55 20.86 7.23 -0.26
C THR A 55 19.78 6.76 0.70
N ILE A 56 19.66 5.45 0.89
CA ILE A 56 18.79 4.82 1.89
C ILE A 56 19.63 4.61 3.14
N ASP A 57 19.21 5.23 4.23
CA ASP A 57 19.82 5.08 5.55
C ASP A 57 19.01 4.10 6.40
N ARG A 58 19.48 2.86 6.49
CA ARG A 58 18.88 1.80 7.31
C ARG A 58 19.21 1.90 8.80
N SER A 59 20.00 2.88 9.24
CA SER A 59 20.09 3.19 10.66
C SER A 59 18.76 3.77 11.19
N LYS A 60 17.97 4.38 10.30
CA LYS A 60 16.64 4.91 10.53
C LYS A 60 15.60 4.07 9.78
N LYS A 61 15.17 3.00 10.42
CA LYS A 61 14.22 2.01 9.85
C LYS A 61 13.10 1.66 10.81
N ILE A 62 12.00 1.23 10.24
CA ILE A 62 10.81 0.76 10.95
C ILE A 62 10.29 -0.53 10.32
N PHE A 63 9.60 -1.35 11.12
CA PHE A 63 9.07 -2.64 10.70
C PHE A 63 7.55 -2.69 10.82
N PHE A 64 6.89 -3.22 9.79
CA PHE A 64 5.46 -3.47 9.79
C PHE A 64 5.23 -4.98 9.88
N PRO A 65 4.85 -5.51 11.07
CA PRO A 65 4.64 -6.93 11.30
C PRO A 65 3.37 -7.46 10.66
N ALA A 66 3.18 -8.78 10.78
CA ALA A 66 1.98 -9.51 10.37
C ALA A 66 1.57 -9.30 8.91
N LYS A 67 2.56 -9.24 8.02
CA LYS A 67 2.36 -9.14 6.58
C LYS A 67 2.63 -10.48 5.90
N THR A 68 1.66 -10.93 5.12
CA THR A 68 1.76 -12.20 4.38
C THR A 68 2.05 -11.94 2.91
N TYR A 69 3.04 -12.62 2.37
CA TYR A 69 3.36 -12.61 0.95
C TYR A 69 3.60 -14.04 0.47
N ASN A 70 2.96 -14.45 -0.62
CA ASN A 70 3.01 -15.82 -1.16
C ASN A 70 2.77 -16.92 -0.08
N GLY A 71 1.84 -16.69 0.85
CA GLY A 71 1.50 -17.63 1.92
C GLY A 71 2.49 -17.70 3.08
N LYS A 72 3.56 -16.93 3.05
CA LYS A 72 4.57 -16.84 4.12
C LYS A 72 4.37 -15.58 4.97
N ASN A 73 4.61 -15.69 6.27
CA ASN A 73 4.56 -14.56 7.19
C ASN A 73 5.89 -13.80 7.20
N GLY A 74 5.81 -12.48 7.31
CA GLY A 74 6.98 -11.63 7.33
C GLY A 74 6.66 -10.19 7.71
N TYR A 75 7.56 -9.30 7.36
CA TYR A 75 7.52 -7.88 7.66
C TYR A 75 7.69 -7.05 6.39
N PHE A 76 7.11 -5.85 6.36
CA PHE A 76 7.65 -4.78 5.53
C PHE A 76 8.67 -3.98 6.33
N ILE A 77 9.71 -3.52 5.65
CA ILE A 77 10.69 -2.58 6.17
C ILE A 77 10.52 -1.24 5.45
N ALA A 78 10.56 -0.16 6.23
CA ALA A 78 10.65 1.18 5.67
C ALA A 78 11.79 1.94 6.34
N SER A 79 12.52 2.72 5.54
CA SER A 79 13.74 3.42 5.95
C SER A 79 13.73 4.87 5.51
N LEU A 80 14.74 5.63 5.91
CA LEU A 80 14.94 7.01 5.48
C LEU A 80 15.63 7.03 4.11
N LEU A 81 15.00 7.67 3.12
CA LEU A 81 15.62 8.00 1.84
C LEU A 81 16.02 9.46 1.84
N ILE A 82 17.28 9.74 1.50
CA ILE A 82 17.83 11.09 1.33
C ILE A 82 18.15 11.27 -0.15
N ASP A 83 17.47 12.18 -0.83
CA ASP A 83 17.73 12.45 -2.24
C ASP A 83 19.01 13.32 -2.44
N ASN A 84 19.42 13.47 -3.70
CA ASN A 84 20.61 14.27 -4.05
C ASN A 84 20.49 15.77 -3.73
N HIS A 85 19.31 16.24 -3.33
CA HIS A 85 19.05 17.62 -2.90
C HIS A 85 18.86 17.72 -1.38
N ASN A 86 19.22 16.66 -0.64
CA ASN A 86 19.05 16.55 0.80
C ASN A 86 17.59 16.66 1.27
N ASN A 87 16.62 16.28 0.41
CA ASN A 87 15.25 16.08 0.86
C ASN A 87 15.10 14.67 1.43
N HIS A 88 14.35 14.55 2.48
CA HIS A 88 14.15 13.29 3.20
C HIS A 88 12.75 12.75 2.97
N TYR A 89 12.66 11.46 2.70
CA TYR A 89 11.40 10.74 2.47
C TYR A 89 11.41 9.44 3.25
N LEU A 90 10.23 8.96 3.63
CA LEU A 90 10.06 7.57 4.03
C LEU A 90 9.99 6.72 2.76
N ILE A 91 10.79 5.65 2.70
CA ILE A 91 10.69 4.63 1.66
C ILE A 91 10.30 3.29 2.27
N ASP A 92 9.19 2.70 1.81
CA ASP A 92 8.84 1.30 2.02
C ASP A 92 9.70 0.47 1.05
N GLU A 93 10.75 -0.13 1.56
CA GLU A 93 11.72 -0.88 0.75
C GLU A 93 11.14 -2.18 0.21
N GLY A 94 10.26 -2.83 0.96
CA GLY A 94 9.63 -4.07 0.57
C GLY A 94 9.38 -5.04 1.71
N TRP A 95 9.02 -6.27 1.34
CA TRP A 95 8.72 -7.37 2.25
C TRP A 95 9.87 -8.35 2.37
N PHE A 96 10.08 -8.89 3.57
CA PHE A 96 10.99 -9.99 3.83
C PHE A 96 10.37 -11.03 4.77
N GLU A 97 10.82 -12.27 4.68
CA GLU A 97 10.32 -13.39 5.48
C GLU A 97 10.77 -13.27 6.95
N TYR A 98 9.95 -13.75 7.88
CA TYR A 98 10.16 -13.66 9.32
C TYR A 98 11.56 -14.10 9.78
N ASN A 99 12.14 -15.13 9.15
CA ASN A 99 13.48 -15.65 9.47
C ASN A 99 14.62 -14.66 9.19
N GLN A 100 14.37 -13.59 8.41
CA GLN A 100 15.33 -12.53 8.09
C GLN A 100 15.23 -11.32 9.04
N TYR A 101 14.33 -11.36 10.03
CA TYR A 101 14.10 -10.22 10.92
C TYR A 101 15.36 -9.78 11.66
N ASP A 102 16.14 -10.71 12.23
CA ASP A 102 17.36 -10.39 12.97
C ASP A 102 18.44 -9.78 12.08
N TYR A 103 18.52 -10.20 10.82
CA TYR A 103 19.40 -9.60 9.83
C TYR A 103 19.02 -8.13 9.61
N PHE A 104 17.79 -7.83 9.26
CA PHE A 104 17.35 -6.46 9.03
C PHE A 104 17.36 -5.60 10.30
N LYS A 105 17.12 -6.19 11.46
CA LYS A 105 17.22 -5.49 12.74
C LYS A 105 18.64 -4.98 13.02
N LYS A 106 19.65 -5.78 12.73
CA LYS A 106 21.07 -5.45 12.94
C LYS A 106 21.67 -4.61 11.82
N ASN A 107 21.17 -4.78 10.59
CA ASN A 107 21.70 -4.08 9.42
C ASN A 107 21.38 -2.57 9.50
N SER A 108 22.43 -1.73 9.48
CA SER A 108 22.32 -0.27 9.48
C SER A 108 23.09 0.33 8.30
N ASP A 109 23.11 -0.39 7.18
CA ASP A 109 23.82 0.01 5.97
C ASP A 109 23.25 1.30 5.37
N ILE A 110 24.13 2.02 4.70
CA ILE A 110 23.81 3.18 3.89
C ILE A 110 23.99 2.75 2.43
N ILE A 111 22.88 2.72 1.68
CA ILE A 111 22.83 2.16 0.34
C ILE A 111 22.53 3.30 -0.66
N SER A 112 23.46 3.56 -1.61
CA SER A 112 23.15 4.43 -2.73
C SER A 112 22.38 3.68 -3.81
N ALA A 113 21.23 4.18 -4.17
CA ALA A 113 20.37 3.53 -5.15
C ALA A 113 19.61 4.51 -6.05
N GLU A 114 19.30 4.05 -7.25
CA GLU A 114 18.26 4.63 -8.10
C GLU A 114 17.01 3.76 -7.96
N ILE A 115 15.94 4.36 -7.46
CA ILE A 115 14.72 3.66 -7.05
C ILE A 115 13.61 4.02 -8.03
N LEU A 116 13.01 3.02 -8.65
CA LEU A 116 11.69 3.14 -9.25
C LEU A 116 10.65 2.81 -8.17
N GLY A 117 9.73 3.70 -7.94
CA GLY A 117 8.68 3.53 -6.95
C GLY A 117 7.41 4.26 -7.32
N TYR A 118 6.44 4.25 -6.42
CA TYR A 118 5.22 5.03 -6.54
C TYR A 118 4.88 5.72 -5.22
N LEU A 119 4.22 6.86 -5.34
CA LEU A 119 3.82 7.66 -4.20
C LEU A 119 2.61 7.06 -3.49
N ARG A 120 2.60 7.10 -2.18
CA ARG A 120 1.46 6.75 -1.35
C ARG A 120 1.24 7.82 -0.29
N TYR A 121 -0.01 8.10 -0.01
CA TYR A 121 -0.38 8.99 1.08
C TYR A 121 -0.32 8.27 2.43
N PRO A 122 -0.02 8.98 3.53
CA PRO A 122 -0.06 8.42 4.87
C PRO A 122 -1.45 7.84 5.16
N THR A 123 -1.47 6.80 5.96
CA THR A 123 -2.73 6.12 6.32
C THR A 123 -3.10 6.44 7.76
N GLU A 124 -4.35 6.80 7.96
CA GLU A 124 -4.88 6.98 9.31
C GLU A 124 -5.12 5.63 9.99
N LYS A 125 -5.08 5.66 11.32
CA LYS A 125 -5.42 4.50 12.14
C LYS A 125 -6.89 4.12 11.93
N LYS A 126 -7.16 2.88 11.52
CA LYS A 126 -8.52 2.32 11.45
C LYS A 126 -8.97 1.80 12.81
N MET A 127 -10.28 1.61 12.99
CA MET A 127 -10.91 1.23 14.27
C MET A 127 -10.26 -0.02 14.91
N PHE A 128 -9.92 -1.04 14.11
CA PHE A 128 -9.33 -2.30 14.60
C PHE A 128 -7.82 -2.42 14.37
N THR A 129 -7.15 -1.34 13.94
CA THR A 129 -5.70 -1.34 13.78
C THR A 129 -5.04 -1.12 15.13
N PRO A 130 -4.07 -1.94 15.55
CA PRO A 130 -3.26 -1.69 16.74
C PRO A 130 -2.59 -0.31 16.67
N LYS A 131 -2.20 0.23 17.81
CA LYS A 131 -1.37 1.44 17.85
C LYS A 131 0.06 1.07 17.41
N ASN A 132 0.74 2.00 16.76
CA ASN A 132 2.18 1.90 16.57
C ASN A 132 2.88 1.81 17.93
N SER A 133 3.97 1.06 17.97
CA SER A 133 4.82 0.89 19.15
C SER A 133 6.27 1.25 18.81
N PRO A 134 6.66 2.52 18.89
CA PRO A 134 8.03 2.95 18.62
C PRO A 134 9.07 2.27 19.52
N GLU A 135 8.69 1.92 20.75
CA GLU A 135 9.57 1.26 21.73
C GLU A 135 10.02 -0.13 21.28
N THR A 136 9.14 -0.90 20.63
CA THR A 136 9.43 -2.21 20.05
C THR A 136 9.76 -2.15 18.57
N ASN A 137 9.68 -0.96 17.96
CA ASN A 137 9.81 -0.71 16.53
C ASN A 137 8.80 -1.53 15.70
N GLU A 138 7.55 -1.63 16.17
CA GLU A 138 6.45 -2.28 15.47
C GLU A 138 5.42 -1.25 15.01
N TRP A 139 5.19 -1.22 13.70
CA TRP A 139 4.32 -0.23 13.08
C TRP A 139 3.19 -0.90 12.32
N TYR A 140 1.98 -0.35 12.41
CA TYR A 140 0.78 -0.93 11.82
C TYR A 140 0.15 -0.03 10.76
N TYR A 141 0.48 1.26 10.77
CA TYR A 141 0.04 2.26 9.79
C TYR A 141 1.11 3.36 9.63
N TYR A 142 1.07 4.03 8.48
CA TYR A 142 2.06 5.04 8.12
C TYR A 142 1.66 6.41 8.67
N ASP A 143 1.96 6.68 9.94
CA ASP A 143 1.88 8.01 10.54
C ASP A 143 3.22 8.72 10.36
N LEU A 144 3.31 9.58 9.33
CA LEU A 144 4.58 10.25 8.99
C LEU A 144 5.07 11.19 10.08
N LYS A 145 4.17 11.78 10.88
CA LYS A 145 4.55 12.65 12.01
C LYS A 145 5.20 11.84 13.14
N GLU A 146 4.61 10.70 13.48
CA GLU A 146 5.14 9.81 14.49
C GLU A 146 6.48 9.19 14.04
N ILE A 147 6.59 8.82 12.75
CA ILE A 147 7.82 8.28 12.15
C ILE A 147 8.92 9.35 12.13
N GLU A 148 8.61 10.60 11.77
CA GLU A 148 9.54 11.72 11.81
C GLU A 148 10.15 11.90 13.21
N LYS A 149 9.30 11.87 14.24
CA LYS A 149 9.73 11.95 15.62
C LYS A 149 10.63 10.77 16.01
N TYR A 150 10.27 9.55 15.59
CA TYR A 150 11.04 8.34 15.86
C TYR A 150 12.41 8.37 15.17
N PHE A 151 12.48 8.81 13.92
CA PHE A 151 13.73 8.95 13.18
C PHE A 151 14.63 10.10 13.69
N GLY A 152 14.05 11.09 14.37
CA GLY A 152 14.76 12.32 14.73
C GLY A 152 15.26 13.10 13.50
N ALA A 153 14.56 13.00 12.38
CA ALA A 153 14.91 13.61 11.11
C ALA A 153 13.65 14.04 10.38
N GLN A 154 13.60 15.30 9.96
CA GLN A 154 12.48 15.85 9.22
C GLN A 154 12.26 15.07 7.92
N ILE A 155 11.05 14.58 7.66
CA ILE A 155 10.68 13.86 6.45
C ILE A 155 9.50 14.54 5.75
N ASN A 156 9.29 14.21 4.46
CA ASN A 156 8.13 14.66 3.72
C ASN A 156 6.84 14.17 4.38
N GLN A 157 5.93 15.11 4.71
CA GLN A 157 4.68 14.81 5.42
C GLN A 157 3.50 14.53 4.49
N LYS A 158 3.65 14.73 3.18
CA LYS A 158 2.56 14.59 2.23
C LYS A 158 2.43 13.18 1.69
N PHE A 159 3.55 12.52 1.46
CA PHE A 159 3.60 11.17 0.87
C PHE A 159 4.84 10.40 1.33
N PHE A 160 4.79 9.11 1.18
CA PHE A 160 5.94 8.21 1.26
C PHE A 160 6.09 7.43 -0.06
N ILE A 161 7.23 6.81 -0.26
CA ILE A 161 7.57 6.09 -1.49
C ILE A 161 7.44 4.60 -1.23
N LYS A 162 6.73 3.88 -2.11
CA LYS A 162 6.78 2.42 -2.17
C LYS A 162 7.72 1.98 -3.27
N ASN A 163 8.73 1.24 -2.90
CA ASN A 163 9.75 0.74 -3.81
C ASN A 163 9.20 -0.36 -4.72
N MET A 164 9.57 -0.30 -6.00
CA MET A 164 9.32 -1.32 -7.02
C MET A 164 10.60 -1.96 -7.57
N SER A 165 11.76 -1.38 -7.28
CA SER A 165 13.06 -1.82 -7.77
C SER A 165 13.62 -2.94 -6.92
N ASN A 166 14.35 -3.84 -7.54
CA ASN A 166 15.23 -4.75 -6.83
C ASN A 166 16.57 -4.03 -6.60
N TYR A 167 16.92 -3.81 -5.33
CA TYR A 167 18.24 -3.37 -4.91
C TYR A 167 18.55 -4.04 -3.56
N GLY A 168 19.81 -4.28 -3.30
CA GLY A 168 20.22 -4.93 -2.04
C GLY A 168 20.06 -6.44 -2.07
N GLU A 169 19.44 -6.99 -1.06
CA GLU A 169 19.38 -8.43 -0.79
C GLU A 169 18.32 -9.15 -1.64
N ASP A 170 18.63 -10.34 -2.14
CA ASP A 170 17.72 -11.19 -2.95
C ASP A 170 16.46 -11.63 -2.19
N PHE A 171 16.49 -11.58 -0.86
CA PHE A 171 15.36 -11.95 0.00
C PHE A 171 14.51 -10.75 0.42
N LEU A 172 14.80 -9.55 -0.07
CA LEU A 172 13.97 -8.36 0.06
C LEU A 172 13.08 -8.21 -1.19
N PHE A 173 11.80 -8.44 -1.03
CA PHE A 173 10.84 -8.40 -2.12
C PHE A 173 10.17 -7.01 -2.20
N PRO A 174 10.45 -6.23 -3.24
CA PRO A 174 9.87 -4.90 -3.38
C PRO A 174 8.34 -4.98 -3.48
N SER A 175 7.68 -3.93 -3.03
CA SER A 175 6.23 -3.77 -3.14
C SER A 175 5.85 -3.58 -4.60
N ARG A 176 5.70 -4.69 -5.35
CA ARG A 176 5.25 -4.61 -6.74
C ARG A 176 3.89 -3.90 -6.77
N ALA A 177 3.78 -2.93 -7.66
CA ALA A 177 2.56 -2.15 -7.87
C ALA A 177 1.35 -3.00 -8.32
N LYS A 178 1.55 -4.27 -8.64
CA LYS A 178 0.49 -5.17 -9.05
C LYS A 178 -0.42 -5.50 -7.86
N HIS A 179 -1.23 -4.52 -7.48
CA HIS A 179 -2.37 -4.79 -6.62
C HIS A 179 -3.29 -5.76 -7.37
N ASN A 180 -3.30 -7.00 -6.90
CA ASN A 180 -4.30 -7.96 -7.36
C ASN A 180 -5.64 -7.53 -6.75
N PHE A 181 -6.30 -6.60 -7.43
CA PHE A 181 -7.63 -6.13 -7.02
C PHE A 181 -8.63 -7.26 -7.26
N SER A 182 -8.75 -8.20 -6.30
CA SER A 182 -9.84 -9.16 -6.34
C SER A 182 -11.17 -8.40 -6.46
N ASN A 183 -11.92 -8.69 -7.51
CA ASN A 183 -13.20 -8.03 -7.80
C ASN A 183 -14.31 -9.08 -7.95
N ASN A 184 -14.78 -9.62 -6.83
CA ASN A 184 -15.79 -10.67 -6.79
C ASN A 184 -17.23 -10.12 -6.68
N HIS A 185 -17.41 -8.80 -6.84
CA HIS A 185 -18.70 -8.14 -6.65
C HIS A 185 -19.78 -8.66 -7.62
N LEU A 186 -19.41 -9.00 -8.87
CA LEU A 186 -20.35 -9.63 -9.83
C LEU A 186 -20.88 -10.97 -9.31
N GLN A 187 -20.03 -11.81 -8.78
CA GLN A 187 -20.42 -13.10 -8.22
C GLN A 187 -21.40 -12.93 -7.06
N TYR A 188 -21.12 -11.99 -6.16
CA TYR A 188 -22.02 -11.66 -5.06
C TYR A 188 -23.34 -11.05 -5.54
N ALA A 189 -23.33 -10.20 -6.56
CA ALA A 189 -24.55 -9.64 -7.14
C ALA A 189 -25.46 -10.75 -7.68
N ILE A 190 -24.91 -11.69 -8.45
CA ILE A 190 -25.65 -12.85 -8.98
C ILE A 190 -26.26 -13.66 -7.84
N THR A 191 -25.49 -13.94 -6.78
CA THR A 191 -25.98 -14.70 -5.61
C THR A 191 -27.17 -13.99 -4.95
N TRP A 192 -27.11 -12.68 -4.77
CA TRP A 192 -28.19 -11.90 -4.17
C TRP A 192 -29.44 -11.85 -5.04
N PHE A 193 -29.30 -11.76 -6.37
CA PHE A 193 -30.44 -11.79 -7.29
C PHE A 193 -31.10 -13.16 -7.34
N LEU A 194 -30.31 -14.25 -7.36
CA LEU A 194 -30.85 -15.61 -7.29
C LEU A 194 -31.62 -15.86 -5.99
N MET A 195 -31.07 -15.39 -4.87
CA MET A 195 -31.77 -15.47 -3.58
C MET A 195 -33.07 -14.69 -3.57
N SER A 196 -33.07 -13.47 -4.13
CA SER A 196 -34.26 -12.64 -4.24
C SER A 196 -35.35 -13.31 -5.10
N PHE A 197 -34.94 -13.91 -6.22
CA PHE A 197 -35.83 -14.62 -7.12
C PHE A 197 -36.44 -15.89 -6.46
N SER A 198 -35.64 -16.66 -5.73
CA SER A 198 -36.10 -17.83 -4.98
C SER A 198 -37.14 -17.46 -3.92
N ILE A 199 -36.91 -16.37 -3.18
CA ILE A 199 -37.88 -15.86 -2.19
C ILE A 199 -39.19 -15.45 -2.86
N LEU A 200 -39.11 -14.79 -4.03
CA LEU A 200 -40.27 -14.38 -4.79
C LEU A 200 -41.11 -15.59 -5.25
N ILE A 201 -40.46 -16.67 -5.75
CA ILE A 201 -41.14 -17.90 -6.13
C ILE A 201 -41.86 -18.52 -4.95
N ILE A 202 -41.18 -18.65 -3.81
CA ILE A 202 -41.77 -19.22 -2.59
C ILE A 202 -42.97 -18.41 -2.15
N PHE A 203 -42.87 -17.08 -2.18
CA PHE A 203 -43.96 -16.17 -1.83
C PHE A 203 -45.16 -16.32 -2.76
N VAL A 204 -44.96 -16.43 -4.08
CA VAL A 204 -46.04 -16.65 -5.05
C VAL A 204 -46.73 -17.99 -4.82
N ILE A 205 -45.94 -19.06 -4.59
CA ILE A 205 -46.52 -20.40 -4.30
C ILE A 205 -47.38 -20.34 -3.03
N PHE A 206 -46.92 -19.59 -2.00
CA PHE A 206 -47.66 -19.46 -0.74
C PHE A 206 -48.98 -18.69 -0.93
N LEU A 207 -49.02 -17.67 -1.83
CA LEU A 207 -50.22 -16.88 -2.09
C LEU A 207 -51.28 -17.64 -2.94
N VAL A 208 -50.85 -18.58 -3.77
CA VAL A 208 -51.74 -19.33 -4.69
C VAL A 208 -52.30 -20.60 -4.03
N ARG A 209 -51.80 -20.99 -2.85
CA ARG A 209 -52.31 -22.07 -2.03
C ARG A 209 -53.40 -21.60 -1.07
#